data_e5e732abf2dd2b9076e8e3cf30467e8b
#
_entry.id   e5e732abf2dd2b9076e8e3cf30467e8b
#
_cell.length_a   1.000
_cell.length_b   1.000
_cell.length_c   1.000
_cell.angle_alpha   90.00
_cell.angle_beta   90.00
_cell.angle_gamma   90.00
#
_symmetry.space_group_name_H-M   'P 1'
#
loop_
_entity.id
_entity.type
_entity.pdbx_description
1 polymer ?
#
loop_
_entity_poly.entity_id
_entity_poly.type
_entity_poly.pdbx_seq_one_letter_code
_entity_poly.pdbx_strand_id
1 'polypeptide(L)'
;MSTTEEVREEEGSDLSSAIPEHPQKRDLLGNFCFYLHFAVMLFIISGWLIPSVGVLLFYLGFLPLVFLHWKLNKDACMLNNIENWLRDGKWRNPKNREEGAWLVTLINDVTHLGITPKQMNYITYAVLAVLWFLGLRHYQAL
;
A
#
# COMPACT_ATOMS: atom_id res chain seq x y z
N MET A 1 36.77 53.52 4.32
CA MET A 1 35.75 53.16 3.37
C MET A 1 36.22 51.88 2.68
N SER A 2 36.07 50.76 3.33
CA SER A 2 36.32 49.43 2.71
C SER A 2 36.07 48.37 3.80
N THR A 3 34.84 47.89 3.93
CA THR A 3 34.50 46.70 4.75
C THR A 3 33.07 46.29 4.47
N THR A 4 32.76 45.81 3.26
CA THR A 4 31.42 45.26 2.96
C THR A 4 31.44 44.19 1.86
N GLU A 5 32.55 43.51 1.59
CA GLU A 5 32.62 42.49 0.52
C GLU A 5 33.04 41.06 0.97
N GLU A 6 33.26 40.82 2.25
CA GLU A 6 33.81 39.52 2.73
C GLU A 6 32.80 38.58 3.41
N VAL A 7 31.50 38.83 3.35
CA VAL A 7 30.48 38.00 4.06
C VAL A 7 29.57 37.21 3.10
N ARG A 8 29.92 37.08 1.84
CA ARG A 8 29.00 36.46 0.84
C ARG A 8 29.46 35.14 0.21
N GLU A 9 30.57 34.58 0.67
CA GLU A 9 31.11 33.32 0.07
C GLU A 9 31.00 32.07 0.95
N GLU A 10 30.47 32.10 2.15
CA GLU A 10 30.37 30.90 3.01
C GLU A 10 28.99 30.23 3.05
N GLU A 11 27.98 30.74 2.36
CA GLU A 11 26.61 30.18 2.41
C GLU A 11 26.28 29.20 1.28
N GLY A 12 27.25 28.85 0.44
CA GLY A 12 27.04 28.06 -0.77
C GLY A 12 27.44 26.56 -0.71
N SER A 13 28.03 26.07 0.39
CA SER A 13 28.69 24.74 0.37
C SER A 13 28.03 23.65 1.20
N ASP A 14 26.91 23.91 1.88
CA ASP A 14 26.32 22.94 2.83
C ASP A 14 24.99 22.32 2.41
N LEU A 15 24.53 22.58 1.19
CA LEU A 15 23.27 21.98 0.70
C LEU A 15 23.44 20.65 -0.02
N SER A 16 24.70 20.18 -0.21
CA SER A 16 24.99 18.92 -0.91
C SER A 16 25.10 17.70 0.00
N SER A 17 25.13 17.90 1.33
CA SER A 17 25.29 16.81 2.30
C SER A 17 23.99 16.29 2.92
N ALA A 18 22.85 16.79 2.50
CA ALA A 18 21.56 16.48 3.10
C ALA A 18 20.71 15.45 2.32
N ILE A 19 21.26 14.81 1.29
CA ILE A 19 20.62 13.64 0.68
C ILE A 19 21.19 12.41 1.39
N PRO A 20 20.44 11.76 2.30
CA PRO A 20 20.88 10.48 2.82
C PRO A 20 20.85 9.49 1.66
N GLU A 21 21.99 9.22 1.07
CA GLU A 21 22.24 8.02 0.26
C GLU A 21 22.12 6.79 1.17
N HIS A 22 20.91 6.44 1.57
CA HIS A 22 20.65 5.09 2.00
C HIS A 22 20.36 4.26 0.73
N PRO A 23 21.30 3.47 0.24
CA PRO A 23 20.99 2.42 -0.70
C PRO A 23 19.95 1.57 0.03
N GLN A 24 18.74 1.57 -0.50
CA GLN A 24 17.62 0.76 -0.02
C GLN A 24 18.12 -0.68 -0.01
N LYS A 25 18.60 -1.16 1.15
CA LYS A 25 18.97 -2.56 1.33
C LYS A 25 17.72 -3.34 0.98
N ARG A 26 17.70 -3.91 -0.21
CA ARG A 26 16.70 -4.89 -0.63
C ARG A 26 16.93 -6.10 0.25
N ASP A 27 16.34 -6.07 1.43
CA ASP A 27 16.38 -7.19 2.35
C ASP A 27 15.52 -8.31 1.74
N LEU A 28 16.06 -9.52 1.73
CA LEU A 28 15.37 -10.71 1.22
C LEU A 28 13.98 -10.86 1.83
N LEU A 29 13.86 -10.54 3.12
CA LEU A 29 12.62 -10.63 3.86
C LEU A 29 11.60 -9.55 3.45
N GLY A 30 12.05 -8.32 3.20
CA GLY A 30 11.20 -7.25 2.67
C GLY A 30 10.69 -7.57 1.27
N ASN A 31 11.53 -8.15 0.40
CA ASN A 31 11.12 -8.62 -0.92
C ASN A 31 10.09 -9.76 -0.81
N PHE A 32 10.28 -10.70 0.12
CA PHE A 32 9.31 -11.77 0.36
C PHE A 32 7.95 -11.21 0.78
N CYS A 33 7.91 -10.26 1.72
CA CYS A 33 6.67 -9.58 2.13
C CYS A 33 6.00 -8.85 0.97
N PHE A 34 6.77 -8.19 0.11
CA PHE A 34 6.26 -7.52 -1.09
C PHE A 34 5.60 -8.52 -2.05
N TYR A 35 6.28 -9.61 -2.41
CA TYR A 35 5.71 -10.63 -3.31
C TYR A 35 4.51 -11.34 -2.69
N LEU A 36 4.54 -11.61 -1.39
CA LEU A 36 3.40 -12.17 -0.67
C LEU A 36 2.20 -11.22 -0.71
N HIS A 37 2.42 -9.93 -0.48
CA HIS A 37 1.37 -8.91 -0.59
C HIS A 37 0.77 -8.89 -2.01
N PHE A 38 1.62 -8.91 -3.02
CA PHE A 38 1.17 -8.95 -4.42
C PHE A 38 0.37 -10.23 -4.72
N ALA A 39 0.82 -11.40 -4.26
CA ALA A 39 0.11 -12.66 -4.42
C ALA A 39 -1.27 -12.64 -3.74
N VAL A 40 -1.36 -12.07 -2.53
CA VAL A 40 -2.64 -11.89 -1.81
C VAL A 40 -3.58 -10.96 -2.58
N MET A 41 -3.08 -9.85 -3.10
CA MET A 41 -3.87 -8.92 -3.93
C MET A 41 -4.38 -9.59 -5.21
N LEU A 42 -3.52 -10.36 -5.88
CA LEU A 42 -3.89 -11.12 -7.07
C LEU A 42 -4.98 -12.15 -6.74
N PHE A 43 -4.86 -12.85 -5.61
CA PHE A 43 -5.87 -13.81 -5.15
C PHE A 43 -7.20 -13.12 -4.80
N ILE A 44 -7.17 -11.96 -4.16
CA ILE A 44 -8.39 -11.16 -3.90
C ILE A 44 -9.13 -10.85 -5.20
N ILE A 45 -8.40 -10.43 -6.25
CA ILE A 45 -8.98 -10.01 -7.52
C ILE A 45 -9.47 -11.20 -8.35
N SER A 46 -8.73 -12.31 -8.39
CA SER A 46 -8.94 -13.42 -9.32
C SER A 46 -9.44 -14.74 -8.67
N GLY A 47 -9.39 -14.86 -7.35
CA GLY A 47 -9.70 -16.11 -6.64
C GLY A 47 -11.13 -16.62 -6.86
N TRP A 48 -12.08 -15.72 -7.12
CA TRP A 48 -13.47 -16.10 -7.46
C TRP A 48 -13.61 -16.78 -8.82
N LEU A 49 -12.60 -16.70 -9.69
CA LEU A 49 -12.59 -17.37 -11.01
C LEU A 49 -12.20 -18.84 -10.93
N ILE A 50 -11.63 -19.30 -9.82
CA ILE A 50 -11.10 -20.66 -9.69
C ILE A 50 -12.26 -21.65 -9.51
N PRO A 51 -12.49 -22.60 -10.42
CA PRO A 51 -13.62 -23.54 -10.36
C PRO A 51 -13.34 -24.69 -9.39
N SER A 52 -13.15 -24.39 -8.12
CA SER A 52 -12.88 -25.35 -7.05
C SER A 52 -13.69 -25.00 -5.80
N VAL A 53 -14.56 -25.90 -5.36
CA VAL A 53 -15.40 -25.73 -4.17
C VAL A 53 -14.56 -25.36 -2.94
N GLY A 54 -13.43 -26.06 -2.72
CA GLY A 54 -12.56 -25.80 -1.58
C GLY A 54 -11.91 -24.41 -1.63
N VAL A 55 -11.44 -23.98 -2.82
CA VAL A 55 -10.85 -22.66 -3.02
C VAL A 55 -11.88 -21.57 -2.84
N LEU A 56 -13.10 -21.76 -3.37
CA LEU A 56 -14.18 -20.79 -3.23
C LEU A 56 -14.67 -20.67 -1.78
N LEU A 57 -14.77 -21.76 -1.05
CA LEU A 57 -15.07 -21.71 0.40
C LEU A 57 -14.01 -20.95 1.17
N PHE A 58 -12.73 -21.23 0.90
CA PHE A 58 -11.63 -20.46 1.49
C PHE A 58 -11.71 -18.98 1.12
N TYR A 59 -11.94 -18.66 -0.16
CA TYR A 59 -12.08 -17.30 -0.66
C TYR A 59 -13.21 -16.53 0.03
N LEU A 60 -14.39 -17.15 0.15
CA LEU A 60 -15.57 -16.57 0.79
C LEU A 60 -15.36 -16.29 2.28
N GLY A 61 -14.57 -17.09 2.98
CA GLY A 61 -14.17 -16.82 4.37
C GLY A 61 -13.03 -15.79 4.46
N PHE A 62 -12.09 -15.82 3.51
CA PHE A 62 -10.91 -14.98 3.49
C PHE A 62 -11.24 -13.48 3.27
N LEU A 63 -12.12 -13.14 2.33
CA LEU A 63 -12.45 -11.75 2.04
C LEU A 63 -13.07 -10.99 3.23
N PRO A 64 -14.04 -11.54 3.97
CA PRO A 64 -14.51 -10.91 5.22
C PRO A 64 -13.41 -10.71 6.26
N LEU A 65 -12.46 -11.65 6.37
CA LEU A 65 -11.29 -11.49 7.26
C LEU A 65 -10.38 -10.35 6.81
N VAL A 66 -10.13 -10.20 5.51
CA VAL A 66 -9.38 -9.06 4.95
C VAL A 66 -10.10 -7.74 5.25
N PHE A 67 -11.41 -7.70 5.05
CA PHE A 67 -12.22 -6.52 5.38
C PHE A 67 -12.11 -6.15 6.88
N LEU A 68 -12.30 -7.12 7.75
CA LEU A 68 -12.20 -6.94 9.21
C LEU A 68 -10.78 -6.49 9.60
N HIS A 69 -9.76 -7.14 9.03
CA HIS A 69 -8.38 -6.79 9.25
C HIS A 69 -8.09 -5.31 8.89
N TRP A 70 -8.54 -4.84 7.73
CA TRP A 70 -8.36 -3.45 7.34
C TRP A 70 -9.09 -2.47 8.26
N LYS A 71 -10.32 -2.81 8.69
CA LYS A 71 -11.07 -2.01 9.66
C LYS A 71 -10.34 -1.88 10.99
N LEU A 72 -9.81 -2.98 11.51
CA LEU A 72 -9.07 -3.00 12.77
C LEU A 72 -7.70 -2.28 12.66
N ASN A 73 -7.05 -2.36 11.50
CA ASN A 73 -5.75 -1.75 11.22
C ASN A 73 -5.84 -0.35 10.57
N LYS A 74 -6.93 0.38 10.80
CA LYS A 74 -7.14 1.77 10.35
C LYS A 74 -6.94 1.94 8.84
N ASP A 75 -7.56 1.07 8.07
CA ASP A 75 -7.53 1.05 6.61
C ASP A 75 -6.11 0.79 6.01
N ALA A 76 -5.23 0.13 6.76
CA ALA A 76 -3.89 -0.24 6.33
C ALA A 76 -3.73 -1.75 6.20
N CYS A 77 -2.95 -2.20 5.22
CA CYS A 77 -2.55 -3.59 5.12
C CYS A 77 -1.41 -3.89 6.11
N MET A 78 -1.56 -4.94 6.93
CA MET A 78 -0.53 -5.33 7.89
C MET A 78 0.76 -5.79 7.20
N LEU A 79 0.64 -6.45 6.04
CA LEU A 79 1.80 -6.87 5.25
C LEU A 79 2.65 -5.66 4.81
N ASN A 80 2.00 -4.55 4.42
CA ASN A 80 2.69 -3.32 4.08
C ASN A 80 3.39 -2.70 5.30
N ASN A 81 2.75 -2.75 6.46
CA ASN A 81 3.37 -2.27 7.71
C ASN A 81 4.58 -3.13 8.12
N ILE A 82 4.48 -4.45 7.97
CA ILE A 82 5.59 -5.37 8.23
C ILE A 82 6.73 -5.14 7.24
N GLU A 83 6.42 -4.95 5.96
CA GLU A 83 7.41 -4.64 4.93
C GLU A 83 8.18 -3.35 5.26
N ASN A 84 7.47 -2.26 5.60
CA ASN A 84 8.08 -0.99 5.99
C ASN A 84 8.94 -1.14 7.25
N TRP A 85 8.46 -1.90 8.24
CA TRP A 85 9.23 -2.16 9.45
C TRP A 85 10.52 -2.94 9.18
N LEU A 86 10.46 -3.93 8.28
CA LEU A 86 11.63 -4.73 7.89
C LEU A 86 12.64 -3.92 7.07
N ARG A 87 12.19 -2.99 6.23
CA ARG A 87 13.05 -2.18 5.37
C ARG A 87 13.64 -0.97 6.09
N ASP A 88 12.80 -0.24 6.82
CA ASP A 88 13.11 1.08 7.36
C ASP A 88 13.13 1.11 8.89
N GLY A 89 12.81 0.00 9.57
CA GLY A 89 12.66 -0.07 11.02
C GLY A 89 11.50 0.76 11.57
N LYS A 90 10.63 1.29 10.68
CA LYS A 90 9.54 2.18 11.04
C LYS A 90 8.19 1.53 10.78
N TRP A 91 7.36 1.48 11.81
CA TRP A 91 5.96 1.12 11.63
C TRP A 91 5.20 2.32 11.03
N ARG A 92 4.30 2.07 10.07
CA ARG A 92 3.49 3.13 9.48
C ARG A 92 2.82 3.99 10.55
N ASN A 93 2.94 5.31 10.41
CA ASN A 93 2.22 6.23 11.27
C ASN A 93 0.72 6.24 10.91
N PRO A 94 -0.18 5.77 11.79
CA PRO A 94 -1.62 5.70 11.49
C PRO A 94 -2.28 7.09 11.31
N LYS A 95 -1.57 8.17 11.68
CA LYS A 95 -2.04 9.55 11.46
C LYS A 95 -1.70 10.07 10.07
N ASN A 96 -0.68 9.50 9.41
CA ASN A 96 -0.31 9.87 8.06
C ASN A 96 -0.98 8.91 7.06
N ARG A 97 -2.16 9.27 6.57
CA ARG A 97 -2.89 8.50 5.56
C ARG A 97 -2.26 8.52 4.16
N GLU A 98 -1.30 9.39 3.93
CA GLU A 98 -0.59 9.50 2.66
C GLU A 98 0.55 8.48 2.55
N GLU A 99 1.06 8.00 3.68
CA GLU A 99 2.02 6.90 3.70
C GLU A 99 1.40 5.61 3.15
N GLY A 100 1.87 5.16 2.00
CA GLY A 100 1.34 3.99 1.30
C GLY A 100 0.15 4.28 0.37
N ALA A 101 -0.17 5.55 0.12
CA ALA A 101 -1.19 5.97 -0.83
C ALA A 101 -0.74 5.90 -2.30
N TRP A 102 0.32 5.10 -2.61
CA TRP A 102 0.85 4.96 -3.97
C TRP A 102 -0.23 4.58 -4.99
N LEU A 103 -1.22 3.78 -4.58
CA LEU A 103 -2.34 3.39 -5.45
C LEU A 103 -3.25 4.59 -5.75
N VAL A 104 -3.50 5.46 -4.77
CA VAL A 104 -4.27 6.70 -4.97
C VAL A 104 -3.53 7.62 -5.94
N THR A 105 -2.23 7.78 -5.76
CA THR A 105 -1.38 8.59 -6.65
C THR A 105 -1.40 8.00 -8.06
N LEU A 106 -1.15 6.70 -8.21
CA LEU A 106 -1.16 6.03 -9.50
C LEU A 106 -2.51 6.18 -10.22
N ILE A 107 -3.63 5.98 -9.51
CA ILE A 107 -4.96 6.12 -10.12
C ILE A 107 -5.22 7.57 -10.51
N ASN A 108 -4.85 8.54 -9.67
CA ASN A 108 -5.03 9.96 -9.99
C ASN A 108 -4.18 10.40 -11.18
N ASP A 109 -2.95 9.88 -11.29
CA ASP A 109 -2.04 10.17 -12.42
C ASP A 109 -2.58 9.62 -13.75
N VAL A 110 -3.19 8.42 -13.70
CA VAL A 110 -3.76 7.77 -14.89
C VAL A 110 -5.14 8.32 -15.24
N THR A 111 -5.99 8.58 -14.26
CA THR A 111 -7.41 8.94 -14.50
C THR A 111 -7.71 10.41 -14.38
N HIS A 112 -6.82 11.21 -13.76
CA HIS A 112 -7.00 12.64 -13.45
C HIS A 112 -8.29 12.96 -12.63
N LEU A 113 -8.83 11.97 -11.90
CA LEU A 113 -10.10 12.10 -11.17
C LEU A 113 -9.99 12.84 -9.83
N GLY A 114 -8.77 13.06 -9.31
CA GLY A 114 -8.57 13.73 -8.03
C GLY A 114 -9.16 12.94 -6.82
N ILE A 115 -9.10 11.60 -6.86
CA ILE A 115 -9.64 10.74 -5.82
C ILE A 115 -8.87 10.95 -4.52
N THR A 116 -9.60 11.22 -3.44
CA THR A 116 -9.03 11.34 -2.11
C THR A 116 -8.76 9.97 -1.47
N PRO A 117 -7.80 9.83 -0.53
CA PRO A 117 -7.56 8.57 0.18
C PRO A 117 -8.81 8.00 0.86
N LYS A 118 -9.69 8.87 1.35
CA LYS A 118 -10.96 8.44 1.97
C LYS A 118 -11.93 7.83 0.95
N GLN A 119 -12.06 8.44 -0.23
CA GLN A 119 -12.87 7.90 -1.32
C GLN A 119 -12.30 6.57 -1.82
N MET A 120 -10.97 6.46 -1.93
CA MET A 120 -10.32 5.21 -2.30
C MET A 120 -10.67 4.08 -1.35
N ASN A 121 -10.66 4.32 -0.03
CA ASN A 121 -11.06 3.31 0.94
C ASN A 121 -12.50 2.82 0.69
N TYR A 122 -13.45 3.72 0.43
CA TYR A 122 -14.83 3.31 0.11
C TYR A 122 -14.92 2.50 -1.18
N ILE A 123 -14.19 2.90 -2.21
CA ILE A 123 -14.12 2.16 -3.49
C ILE A 123 -13.57 0.76 -3.23
N THR A 124 -12.48 0.65 -2.48
CA THR A 124 -11.86 -0.65 -2.15
C THR A 124 -12.82 -1.57 -1.39
N TYR A 125 -13.57 -1.04 -0.40
CA TYR A 125 -14.57 -1.84 0.30
C TYR A 125 -15.74 -2.24 -0.59
N ALA A 126 -16.19 -1.37 -1.49
CA ALA A 126 -17.23 -1.71 -2.46
C ALA A 126 -16.75 -2.81 -3.43
N VAL A 127 -15.51 -2.70 -3.92
CA VAL A 127 -14.90 -3.73 -4.78
C VAL A 127 -14.81 -5.08 -4.05
N LEU A 128 -14.36 -5.10 -2.78
CA LEU A 128 -14.31 -6.33 -1.98
C LEU A 128 -15.70 -6.97 -1.84
N ALA A 129 -16.73 -6.17 -1.59
CA ALA A 129 -18.10 -6.67 -1.48
C ALA A 129 -18.59 -7.27 -2.81
N VAL A 130 -18.32 -6.62 -3.94
CA VAL A 130 -18.65 -7.12 -5.28
C VAL A 130 -17.92 -8.44 -5.56
N LEU A 131 -16.62 -8.51 -5.30
CA LEU A 131 -15.79 -9.70 -5.52
C LEU A 131 -16.28 -10.87 -4.64
N TRP A 132 -16.64 -10.61 -3.39
CA TRP A 132 -17.23 -11.60 -2.50
C TRP A 132 -18.55 -12.15 -3.05
N PHE A 133 -19.42 -11.26 -3.53
CA PHE A 133 -20.69 -11.64 -4.13
C PHE A 133 -20.50 -12.47 -5.41
N LEU A 134 -19.53 -12.12 -6.26
CA LEU A 134 -19.18 -12.90 -7.45
C LEU A 134 -18.69 -14.30 -7.06
N GLY A 135 -17.84 -14.41 -6.04
CA GLY A 135 -17.39 -15.69 -5.50
C GLY A 135 -18.55 -16.55 -4.96
N LEU A 136 -19.49 -15.92 -4.24
CA LEU A 136 -20.70 -16.62 -3.75
C LEU A 136 -21.58 -17.13 -4.89
N ARG A 137 -21.81 -16.32 -5.92
CA ARG A 137 -22.57 -16.72 -7.11
C ARG A 137 -21.90 -17.86 -7.85
N HIS A 138 -20.58 -17.80 -8.00
CA HIS A 138 -19.83 -18.88 -8.64
C HIS A 138 -19.90 -20.17 -7.81
N TYR A 139 -19.75 -20.08 -6.48
CA TYR A 139 -19.89 -21.23 -5.59
C TYR A 139 -21.27 -21.89 -5.67
N GLN A 140 -22.34 -21.11 -5.81
CA GLN A 140 -23.72 -21.63 -5.95
C GLN A 140 -23.99 -22.25 -7.32
N ALA A 141 -23.17 -21.97 -8.32
CA ALA A 141 -23.30 -22.48 -9.68
C ALA A 141 -22.50 -23.78 -9.94
N LEU A 142 -21.64 -24.19 -9.00
CA LEU A 142 -20.89 -25.46 -9.04
C LEU A 142 -21.67 -26.60 -8.42
#